data_ea7003878edcefc1adef77b106b976e0
#
_entry.id   ea7003878edcefc1adef77b106b976e0
#
_cell.length_a   1.000
_cell.length_b   1.000
_cell.length_c   1.000
_cell.angle_alpha   90.00
_cell.angle_beta   90.00
_cell.angle_gamma   90.00
#
_symmetry.space_group_name_H-M   'P 1'
#
loop_
_entity.id
_entity.type
_entity.pdbx_description
1 polymer ?
#
loop_
_entity_poly.entity_id
_entity_poly.type
_entity_poly.pdbx_seq_one_letter_code
_entity_poly.pdbx_strand_id
1 'polypeptide(L)'
;MPGYLDHARVGPLSRPAARALAGANGLATRMAPADLDRLFALGDAARASAARLLDARPHELALSPSTSNGLFTVAAALQGPGTVLVPRHEFPANVYPWLRFEGRGGPDVRLIEPDGGRHITPESLRRGLTPDVVALTVSAVDSLTGHVAPLAALKEVLGPRRLLIVDAIQGLGAVPLEAEAADVLVSGGQKWLRAGWGAALLLIRDRCAARLSPGLGGWAGVAEPFAERHPAPPLPGAAAHLATNPDFPAAAALGAALDDLAGQGGPAAVGARIRATLAELLDRAERAGAEVLLKGLGLAERAGIGTFRLPGHDPEVVHRALEAAGVVTTRRGEWIRLSPHASTPPAVTELFAEALAPFARPTGRARATGAYPAPSEAVPSETATPETATPAPDIPPSPTAPPSSLTPPSSTTLTQEPTCPTT
;
A
#
# COMPACT_ATOMS: atom_id res chain seq x y z
N MET A 1 4.46 23.53 1.96
CA MET A 1 3.09 23.71 2.48
C MET A 1 3.20 23.66 3.99
N PRO A 2 2.93 24.77 4.70
CA PRO A 2 3.17 24.80 6.15
C PRO A 2 2.25 23.87 6.95
N GLY A 3 0.98 23.69 6.56
CA GLY A 3 -0.02 22.95 7.34
C GLY A 3 -0.33 21.52 6.88
N TYR A 4 0.61 20.78 6.26
CA TYR A 4 0.30 19.48 5.70
C TYR A 4 0.28 18.36 6.76
N LEU A 5 -0.91 17.81 7.02
CA LEU A 5 -1.18 16.75 8.00
C LEU A 5 -1.88 15.53 7.37
N ASP A 6 -1.59 15.21 6.09
CA ASP A 6 -2.27 14.14 5.35
C ASP A 6 -1.32 13.11 4.70
N HIS A 7 -0.23 12.77 5.40
CA HIS A 7 0.74 11.76 4.91
C HIS A 7 0.15 10.35 4.78
N ALA A 8 -0.89 10.03 5.54
CA ALA A 8 -1.63 8.77 5.40
C ALA A 8 -2.40 8.67 4.07
N ARG A 9 -2.65 9.79 3.36
CA ARG A 9 -3.19 9.80 2.01
C ARG A 9 -2.06 9.76 0.99
N VAL A 10 -1.15 10.74 1.07
CA VAL A 10 0.05 10.82 0.24
C VAL A 10 1.10 11.69 0.93
N GLY A 11 2.36 11.31 0.89
CA GLY A 11 3.47 12.13 1.39
C GLY A 11 4.05 13.00 0.25
N PRO A 12 4.22 14.31 0.45
CA PRO A 12 4.99 15.12 -0.48
C PRO A 12 6.39 14.53 -0.67
N LEU A 13 6.90 14.50 -1.90
CA LEU A 13 8.24 13.96 -2.18
C LEU A 13 9.29 14.52 -1.24
N SER A 14 10.13 13.64 -0.68
CA SER A 14 11.32 14.06 0.05
C SER A 14 12.33 14.69 -0.91
N ARG A 15 13.20 15.57 -0.38
CA ARG A 15 14.25 16.17 -1.22
C ARG A 15 15.21 15.13 -1.83
N PRO A 16 15.66 14.09 -1.09
CA PRO A 16 16.45 13.00 -1.67
C PRO A 16 15.70 12.26 -2.78
N ALA A 17 14.44 11.88 -2.57
CA ALA A 17 13.62 11.21 -3.58
C ALA A 17 13.42 12.06 -4.85
N ALA A 18 13.13 13.35 -4.69
CA ALA A 18 12.96 14.26 -5.82
C ALA A 18 14.24 14.41 -6.66
N ARG A 19 15.41 14.50 -6.00
CA ARG A 19 16.71 14.55 -6.69
C ARG A 19 17.02 13.25 -7.43
N ALA A 20 16.77 12.11 -6.80
CA ALA A 20 17.02 10.79 -7.40
C ALA A 20 16.13 10.58 -8.63
N LEU A 21 14.83 10.95 -8.52
CA LEU A 21 13.88 10.91 -9.64
C LEU A 21 14.36 11.77 -10.82
N ALA A 22 14.76 13.02 -10.56
CA ALA A 22 15.26 13.92 -11.59
C ALA A 22 16.56 13.40 -12.24
N GLY A 23 17.47 12.85 -11.45
CA GLY A 23 18.71 12.21 -11.93
C GLY A 23 18.46 11.04 -12.86
N ALA A 24 17.54 10.13 -12.47
CA ALA A 24 17.15 8.98 -13.28
C ALA A 24 16.47 9.39 -14.61
N ASN A 25 15.58 10.39 -14.57
CA ASN A 25 14.99 10.97 -15.77
C ASN A 25 16.08 11.58 -16.69
N GLY A 26 17.11 12.20 -16.11
CA GLY A 26 18.26 12.71 -16.86
C GLY A 26 19.08 11.60 -17.55
N LEU A 27 19.20 10.39 -16.94
CA LEU A 27 19.78 9.23 -17.62
C LEU A 27 18.89 8.78 -18.80
N ALA A 28 17.58 8.68 -18.56
CA ALA A 28 16.62 8.25 -19.57
C ALA A 28 16.56 9.18 -20.80
N THR A 29 16.82 10.48 -20.64
CA THR A 29 16.86 11.41 -21.79
C THR A 29 18.11 11.26 -22.67
N ARG A 30 19.23 10.78 -22.13
CA ARG A 30 20.47 10.59 -22.88
C ARG A 30 20.53 9.21 -23.54
N MET A 31 20.12 8.16 -22.82
CA MET A 31 20.04 6.76 -23.27
C MET A 31 21.35 6.24 -23.93
N ALA A 32 22.51 6.76 -23.49
CA ALA A 32 23.78 6.14 -23.85
C ALA A 32 23.88 4.73 -23.22
N PRO A 33 24.64 3.77 -23.81
CA PRO A 33 24.72 2.42 -23.23
C PRO A 33 25.05 2.40 -21.73
N ALA A 34 26.02 3.19 -21.29
CA ALA A 34 26.35 3.32 -19.86
C ALA A 34 25.23 3.96 -19.01
N ASP A 35 24.35 4.77 -19.58
CA ASP A 35 23.19 5.34 -18.88
C ASP A 35 22.09 4.29 -18.71
N LEU A 36 21.94 3.37 -19.68
CA LEU A 36 21.02 2.25 -19.59
C LEU A 36 21.43 1.29 -18.46
N ASP A 37 22.71 0.92 -18.38
CA ASP A 37 23.23 0.08 -17.30
C ASP A 37 22.99 0.73 -15.92
N ARG A 38 23.21 2.04 -15.82
CA ARG A 38 22.93 2.81 -14.60
C ARG A 38 21.45 2.81 -14.24
N LEU A 39 20.55 2.92 -15.21
CA LEU A 39 19.10 2.84 -14.98
C LEU A 39 18.70 1.47 -14.41
N PHE A 40 19.20 0.39 -15.01
CA PHE A 40 18.91 -0.96 -14.50
C PHE A 40 19.43 -1.16 -13.06
N ALA A 41 20.61 -0.65 -12.76
CA ALA A 41 21.19 -0.72 -11.42
C ALA A 41 20.36 0.00 -10.34
N LEU A 42 19.50 0.98 -10.70
CA LEU A 42 18.65 1.69 -9.73
C LEU A 42 17.62 0.77 -9.06
N GLY A 43 17.07 -0.19 -9.80
CA GLY A 43 16.18 -1.19 -9.25
C GLY A 43 16.85 -2.08 -8.20
N ASP A 44 18.08 -2.51 -8.49
CA ASP A 44 18.88 -3.33 -7.60
C ASP A 44 19.29 -2.57 -6.34
N ALA A 45 19.68 -1.30 -6.49
CA ALA A 45 20.00 -0.42 -5.36
C ALA A 45 18.79 -0.22 -4.44
N ALA A 46 17.61 0.02 -4.99
CA ALA A 46 16.37 0.15 -4.19
C ALA A 46 16.04 -1.15 -3.42
N ARG A 47 16.19 -2.32 -4.07
CA ARG A 47 16.01 -3.62 -3.39
C ARG A 47 17.03 -3.84 -2.29
N ALA A 48 18.30 -3.46 -2.49
CA ALA A 48 19.33 -3.58 -1.48
C ALA A 48 19.05 -2.67 -0.27
N SER A 49 18.58 -1.43 -0.48
CA SER A 49 18.18 -0.53 0.61
C SER A 49 16.97 -1.08 1.38
N ALA A 50 15.99 -1.65 0.68
CA ALA A 50 14.84 -2.31 1.30
C ALA A 50 15.24 -3.57 2.10
N ALA A 51 16.18 -4.37 1.58
CA ALA A 51 16.69 -5.56 2.25
C ALA A 51 17.31 -5.22 3.61
N ARG A 52 18.12 -4.16 3.67
CA ARG A 52 18.70 -3.67 4.93
C ARG A 52 17.63 -3.21 5.92
N LEU A 53 16.59 -2.51 5.43
CA LEU A 53 15.52 -1.97 6.30
C LEU A 53 14.63 -3.06 6.88
N LEU A 54 14.34 -4.12 6.11
CA LEU A 54 13.39 -5.18 6.46
C LEU A 54 14.06 -6.45 6.99
N ASP A 55 15.39 -6.41 7.20
CA ASP A 55 16.19 -7.60 7.54
C ASP A 55 15.82 -8.79 6.64
N ALA A 56 15.96 -8.57 5.33
CA ALA A 56 15.60 -9.52 4.29
C ALA A 56 16.79 -9.81 3.36
N ARG A 57 16.74 -10.95 2.69
CA ARG A 57 17.68 -11.25 1.62
C ARG A 57 17.26 -10.53 0.33
N PRO A 58 18.19 -10.03 -0.50
CA PRO A 58 17.83 -9.29 -1.73
C PRO A 58 16.90 -10.06 -2.68
N HIS A 59 17.00 -11.39 -2.75
CA HIS A 59 16.15 -12.22 -3.61
C HIS A 59 14.73 -12.45 -3.02
N GLU A 60 14.52 -12.16 -1.73
CA GLU A 60 13.17 -12.12 -1.14
C GLU A 60 12.40 -10.85 -1.53
N LEU A 61 13.05 -9.89 -2.21
CA LEU A 61 12.46 -8.61 -2.57
C LEU A 61 12.32 -8.45 -4.09
N ALA A 62 11.15 -7.98 -4.50
CA ALA A 62 10.88 -7.48 -5.84
C ALA A 62 10.27 -6.06 -5.77
N LEU A 63 10.33 -5.34 -6.89
CA LEU A 63 9.64 -4.06 -7.03
C LEU A 63 8.31 -4.28 -7.76
N SER A 64 7.26 -3.65 -7.23
CA SER A 64 5.92 -3.63 -7.82
C SER A 64 5.53 -2.19 -8.12
N PRO A 65 4.64 -1.90 -9.09
CA PRO A 65 4.21 -0.54 -9.38
C PRO A 65 3.48 0.15 -8.22
N SER A 66 2.79 -0.62 -7.36
CA SER A 66 2.04 -0.09 -6.22
C SER A 66 1.75 -1.19 -5.20
N THR A 67 1.32 -0.81 -3.98
CA THR A 67 0.79 -1.76 -2.99
C THR A 67 -0.34 -2.61 -3.56
N SER A 68 -1.29 -2.00 -4.27
CA SER A 68 -2.41 -2.74 -4.87
C SER A 68 -1.94 -3.77 -5.89
N ASN A 69 -1.01 -3.42 -6.78
CA ASN A 69 -0.43 -4.39 -7.73
C ASN A 69 0.28 -5.53 -7.01
N GLY A 70 1.07 -5.23 -5.98
CA GLY A 70 1.74 -6.26 -5.19
C GLY A 70 0.75 -7.22 -4.52
N LEU A 71 -0.33 -6.71 -3.91
CA LEU A 71 -1.38 -7.54 -3.32
C LEU A 71 -2.14 -8.36 -4.38
N PHE A 72 -2.43 -7.80 -5.56
CA PHE A 72 -2.99 -8.56 -6.68
C PHE A 72 -2.04 -9.66 -7.18
N THR A 73 -0.74 -9.37 -7.22
CA THR A 73 0.29 -10.36 -7.57
C THR A 73 0.30 -11.53 -6.58
N VAL A 74 0.23 -11.24 -5.28
CA VAL A 74 0.19 -12.28 -4.23
C VAL A 74 -1.11 -13.08 -4.30
N ALA A 75 -2.26 -12.42 -4.51
CA ALA A 75 -3.55 -13.11 -4.63
C ALA A 75 -3.60 -14.02 -5.87
N ALA A 76 -3.01 -13.59 -6.99
CA ALA A 76 -2.87 -14.42 -8.19
C ALA A 76 -1.90 -15.58 -8.00
N ALA A 77 -0.90 -15.43 -7.14
CA ALA A 77 0.11 -16.45 -6.86
C ALA A 77 -0.38 -17.53 -5.87
N LEU A 78 -1.29 -17.16 -4.97
CA LEU A 78 -1.85 -18.09 -3.98
C LEU A 78 -2.99 -18.90 -4.61
N GLN A 79 -2.66 -20.07 -5.14
CA GLN A 79 -3.57 -20.95 -5.85
C GLN A 79 -4.01 -22.13 -4.99
N GLY A 80 -5.13 -22.76 -5.37
CA GLY A 80 -5.64 -23.97 -4.76
C GLY A 80 -6.71 -23.74 -3.70
N PRO A 81 -7.26 -24.83 -3.14
CA PRO A 81 -8.35 -24.75 -2.17
C PRO A 81 -7.88 -24.19 -0.83
N GLY A 82 -8.81 -23.63 -0.10
CA GLY A 82 -8.62 -23.08 1.24
C GLY A 82 -9.32 -21.76 1.42
N THR A 83 -9.06 -21.10 2.53
CA THR A 83 -9.69 -19.85 2.88
C THR A 83 -8.64 -18.81 3.27
N VAL A 84 -8.75 -17.61 2.70
CA VAL A 84 -8.05 -16.40 3.15
C VAL A 84 -8.95 -15.65 4.12
N LEU A 85 -8.46 -15.41 5.33
CA LEU A 85 -9.12 -14.55 6.29
C LEU A 85 -8.78 -13.08 5.99
N VAL A 86 -9.79 -12.23 6.00
CA VAL A 86 -9.66 -10.78 5.80
C VAL A 86 -10.45 -10.07 6.90
N PRO A 87 -9.85 -9.20 7.71
CA PRO A 87 -10.61 -8.40 8.68
C PRO A 87 -11.64 -7.52 7.97
N ARG A 88 -12.88 -7.45 8.48
CA ARG A 88 -13.99 -6.75 7.82
C ARG A 88 -13.72 -5.27 7.54
N HIS A 89 -12.94 -4.61 8.38
CA HIS A 89 -12.66 -3.19 8.27
C HIS A 89 -11.35 -2.87 7.52
N GLU A 90 -10.83 -3.84 6.76
CA GLU A 90 -9.63 -3.63 5.95
C GLU A 90 -9.81 -2.55 4.89
N PHE A 91 -8.70 -1.93 4.52
CA PHE A 91 -8.70 -1.03 3.38
C PHE A 91 -9.00 -1.80 2.08
N PRO A 92 -9.79 -1.24 1.15
CA PRO A 92 -10.20 -1.94 -0.07
C PRO A 92 -9.07 -2.57 -0.88
N ALA A 93 -7.87 -1.96 -0.89
CA ALA A 93 -6.72 -2.54 -1.60
C ALA A 93 -6.28 -3.90 -1.03
N ASN A 94 -6.59 -4.18 0.24
CA ASN A 94 -6.30 -5.46 0.89
C ASN A 94 -7.50 -6.42 0.92
N VAL A 95 -8.61 -6.06 0.33
CA VAL A 95 -9.84 -6.89 0.23
C VAL A 95 -10.05 -7.39 -1.19
N TYR A 96 -10.11 -6.44 -2.14
CA TYR A 96 -10.50 -6.74 -3.53
C TYR A 96 -9.58 -7.72 -4.27
N PRO A 97 -8.25 -7.76 -4.06
CA PRO A 97 -7.43 -8.78 -4.72
C PRO A 97 -7.93 -10.20 -4.45
N TRP A 98 -8.27 -10.51 -3.20
CA TRP A 98 -8.75 -11.83 -2.79
C TRP A 98 -10.10 -12.15 -3.42
N LEU A 99 -11.07 -11.24 -3.33
CA LEU A 99 -12.40 -11.39 -3.95
C LEU A 99 -12.34 -11.55 -5.48
N ARG A 100 -11.30 -11.05 -6.16
CA ARG A 100 -11.16 -11.18 -7.62
C ARG A 100 -10.62 -12.55 -8.05
N PHE A 101 -9.90 -13.24 -7.18
CA PHE A 101 -9.38 -14.58 -7.45
C PHE A 101 -10.21 -15.71 -6.83
N GLU A 102 -11.13 -15.38 -5.92
CA GLU A 102 -12.14 -16.31 -5.42
C GLU A 102 -12.94 -16.91 -6.60
N GLY A 103 -13.08 -18.24 -6.62
CA GLY A 103 -13.72 -18.97 -7.71
C GLY A 103 -12.97 -18.99 -9.05
N ARG A 104 -11.70 -18.48 -9.08
CA ARG A 104 -10.83 -18.44 -10.27
C ARG A 104 -9.51 -19.16 -10.04
N GLY A 105 -9.51 -20.19 -9.21
CA GLY A 105 -8.32 -20.94 -8.83
C GLY A 105 -7.65 -20.46 -7.55
N GLY A 106 -8.02 -19.30 -7.02
CA GLY A 106 -7.61 -18.82 -5.70
C GLY A 106 -8.50 -19.37 -4.57
N PRO A 107 -8.04 -19.24 -3.32
CA PRO A 107 -8.81 -19.61 -2.13
C PRO A 107 -10.10 -18.81 -1.97
N ASP A 108 -11.05 -19.37 -1.23
CA ASP A 108 -12.25 -18.65 -0.78
C ASP A 108 -11.89 -17.51 0.17
N VAL A 109 -12.77 -16.50 0.24
CA VAL A 109 -12.57 -15.33 1.11
C VAL A 109 -13.55 -15.37 2.26
N ARG A 110 -13.04 -15.24 3.49
CA ARG A 110 -13.87 -15.09 4.67
C ARG A 110 -13.54 -13.81 5.42
N LEU A 111 -14.53 -12.92 5.49
CA LEU A 111 -14.42 -11.72 6.30
C LEU A 111 -14.58 -12.11 7.77
N ILE A 112 -13.64 -11.68 8.63
CA ILE A 112 -13.69 -11.93 10.07
C ILE A 112 -14.00 -10.65 10.84
N GLU A 113 -14.92 -10.80 11.83
CA GLU A 113 -15.28 -9.69 12.69
C GLU A 113 -14.27 -9.54 13.82
N PRO A 114 -13.77 -8.33 14.06
CA PRO A 114 -13.01 -8.02 15.26
C PRO A 114 -13.89 -8.02 16.51
N ASP A 115 -13.29 -8.32 17.66
CA ASP A 115 -13.99 -8.31 18.96
C ASP A 115 -14.23 -6.90 19.47
N GLY A 116 -15.48 -6.42 19.38
CA GLY A 116 -15.88 -5.15 19.98
C GLY A 116 -15.18 -3.91 19.46
N GLY A 117 -14.49 -3.99 18.32
CA GLY A 117 -13.72 -2.90 17.74
C GLY A 117 -13.50 -3.06 16.24
N ARG A 118 -12.51 -2.31 15.70
CA ARG A 118 -12.14 -2.35 14.29
C ARG A 118 -10.98 -3.32 13.99
N HIS A 119 -10.24 -3.73 15.02
CA HIS A 119 -8.93 -4.34 14.85
C HIS A 119 -8.98 -5.83 15.14
N ILE A 120 -8.29 -6.60 14.28
CA ILE A 120 -8.08 -8.02 14.52
C ILE A 120 -7.15 -8.19 15.73
N THR A 121 -7.55 -9.04 16.66
CA THR A 121 -6.74 -9.46 17.80
C THR A 121 -6.36 -10.94 17.67
N PRO A 122 -5.33 -11.41 18.40
CA PRO A 122 -5.03 -12.84 18.46
C PRO A 122 -6.25 -13.69 18.86
N GLU A 123 -7.11 -13.19 19.75
CA GLU A 123 -8.32 -13.87 20.22
C GLU A 123 -9.37 -13.98 19.12
N SER A 124 -9.66 -12.87 18.40
CA SER A 124 -10.63 -12.89 17.30
C SER A 124 -10.11 -13.74 16.14
N LEU A 125 -8.81 -13.71 15.87
CA LEU A 125 -8.19 -14.59 14.87
C LEU A 125 -8.34 -16.05 15.27
N ARG A 126 -8.04 -16.42 16.52
CA ARG A 126 -8.14 -17.78 17.02
C ARG A 126 -9.54 -18.36 16.85
N ARG A 127 -10.59 -17.55 17.05
CA ARG A 127 -11.99 -17.97 16.79
C ARG A 127 -12.31 -18.11 15.29
N GLY A 128 -11.69 -17.32 14.44
CA GLY A 128 -11.87 -17.39 12.99
C GLY A 128 -11.10 -18.56 12.33
N LEU A 129 -10.16 -19.21 13.05
CA LEU A 129 -9.35 -20.28 12.48
C LEU A 129 -10.13 -21.58 12.38
N THR A 130 -10.15 -22.12 11.16
CA THR A 130 -10.63 -23.46 10.83
C THR A 130 -9.53 -24.20 10.04
N PRO A 131 -9.61 -25.54 9.90
CA PRO A 131 -8.57 -26.32 9.22
C PRO A 131 -8.29 -25.90 7.77
N ASP A 132 -9.28 -25.36 7.07
CA ASP A 132 -9.23 -24.88 5.69
C ASP A 132 -8.53 -23.53 5.52
N VAL A 133 -8.29 -22.78 6.59
CA VAL A 133 -7.60 -21.49 6.52
C VAL A 133 -6.15 -21.67 6.06
N VAL A 134 -5.78 -20.97 4.98
CA VAL A 134 -4.43 -21.01 4.39
C VAL A 134 -3.66 -19.71 4.61
N ALA A 135 -4.35 -18.59 4.82
CA ALA A 135 -3.72 -17.28 5.04
C ALA A 135 -4.62 -16.32 5.85
N LEU A 136 -3.98 -15.36 6.50
CA LEU A 136 -4.55 -14.09 6.94
C LEU A 136 -3.90 -12.96 6.13
N THR A 137 -4.70 -12.07 5.57
CA THR A 137 -4.21 -10.78 5.06
C THR A 137 -4.65 -9.67 6.00
N VAL A 138 -3.72 -8.75 6.34
CA VAL A 138 -3.97 -7.68 7.32
C VAL A 138 -3.13 -6.45 7.02
N SER A 139 -3.69 -5.25 7.25
CA SER A 139 -2.91 -4.02 7.26
C SER A 139 -2.06 -3.93 8.53
N ALA A 140 -0.76 -3.64 8.39
CA ALA A 140 0.15 -3.43 9.53
C ALA A 140 -0.30 -2.27 10.41
N VAL A 141 -0.98 -1.28 9.81
CA VAL A 141 -1.53 -0.12 10.51
C VAL A 141 -2.89 0.22 9.91
N ASP A 142 -3.91 0.33 10.76
CA ASP A 142 -5.24 0.76 10.32
C ASP A 142 -5.24 2.19 9.79
N SER A 143 -5.79 2.37 8.62
CA SER A 143 -5.74 3.64 7.87
C SER A 143 -6.61 4.76 8.41
N LEU A 144 -7.53 4.45 9.34
CA LEU A 144 -8.40 5.41 10.00
C LEU A 144 -7.92 5.74 11.42
N THR A 145 -7.59 4.71 12.20
CA THR A 145 -7.33 4.85 13.63
C THR A 145 -5.85 4.98 13.97
N GLY A 146 -4.97 4.48 13.08
CA GLY A 146 -3.54 4.40 13.33
C GLY A 146 -3.13 3.24 14.25
N HIS A 147 -4.05 2.31 14.57
CA HIS A 147 -3.72 1.13 15.37
C HIS A 147 -2.70 0.26 14.64
N VAL A 148 -1.65 -0.15 15.34
CA VAL A 148 -0.60 -1.05 14.85
C VAL A 148 -1.02 -2.49 15.14
N ALA A 149 -1.11 -3.31 14.09
CA ALA A 149 -1.46 -4.73 14.24
C ALA A 149 -0.30 -5.49 14.91
N PRO A 150 -0.58 -6.37 15.90
CA PRO A 150 0.43 -7.16 16.58
C PRO A 150 0.83 -8.36 15.71
N LEU A 151 1.66 -8.12 14.68
CA LEU A 151 1.95 -9.10 13.61
C LEU A 151 2.58 -10.38 14.16
N ALA A 152 3.50 -10.28 15.12
CA ALA A 152 4.14 -11.45 15.74
C ALA A 152 3.12 -12.33 16.46
N ALA A 153 2.24 -11.74 17.27
CA ALA A 153 1.20 -12.47 17.98
C ALA A 153 0.15 -13.08 17.02
N LEU A 154 -0.20 -12.37 15.95
CA LEU A 154 -1.07 -12.91 14.89
C LEU A 154 -0.41 -14.10 14.18
N LYS A 155 0.90 -14.00 13.86
CA LYS A 155 1.64 -15.10 13.25
C LYS A 155 1.77 -16.31 14.15
N GLU A 156 1.96 -16.11 15.45
CA GLU A 156 1.98 -17.19 16.44
C GLU A 156 0.65 -17.95 16.43
N VAL A 157 -0.47 -17.27 16.42
CA VAL A 157 -1.81 -17.88 16.34
C VAL A 157 -2.04 -18.61 15.02
N LEU A 158 -1.60 -18.03 13.89
CA LEU A 158 -1.66 -18.68 12.57
C LEU A 158 -0.84 -19.96 12.50
N GLY A 159 0.27 -19.98 13.20
CA GLY A 159 1.24 -21.07 13.14
C GLY A 159 2.04 -21.09 11.82
N PRO A 160 2.99 -22.06 11.69
CA PRO A 160 3.95 -22.06 10.58
C PRO A 160 3.33 -22.43 9.21
N ARG A 161 2.20 -23.10 9.20
CA ARG A 161 1.58 -23.60 7.96
C ARG A 161 0.69 -22.60 7.25
N ARG A 162 0.27 -21.50 7.89
CA ARG A 162 -0.59 -20.46 7.31
C ARG A 162 0.22 -19.23 7.01
N LEU A 163 -0.11 -18.51 5.93
CA LEU A 163 0.59 -17.29 5.55
C LEU A 163 0.04 -16.09 6.33
N LEU A 164 0.96 -15.24 6.77
CA LEU A 164 0.65 -13.87 7.18
C LEU A 164 1.06 -12.92 6.05
N ILE A 165 0.08 -12.32 5.40
CA ILE A 165 0.25 -11.39 4.29
C ILE A 165 -0.08 -9.98 4.81
N VAL A 166 0.87 -9.04 4.65
CA VAL A 166 0.82 -7.74 5.31
C VAL A 166 0.80 -6.61 4.28
N ASP A 167 -0.26 -5.80 4.31
CA ASP A 167 -0.24 -4.46 3.70
C ASP A 167 0.44 -3.48 4.67
N ALA A 168 1.68 -3.09 4.36
CA ALA A 168 2.49 -2.24 5.22
C ALA A 168 2.49 -0.76 4.81
N ILE A 169 1.62 -0.34 3.88
CA ILE A 169 1.63 1.03 3.31
C ILE A 169 1.43 2.14 4.35
N GLN A 170 0.79 1.87 5.48
CA GLN A 170 0.60 2.83 6.55
C GLN A 170 1.62 2.68 7.69
N GLY A 171 2.43 1.62 7.65
CA GLY A 171 3.42 1.33 8.69
C GLY A 171 4.86 1.59 8.27
N LEU A 172 5.23 1.20 7.03
CA LEU A 172 6.61 1.30 6.56
C LEU A 172 7.09 2.76 6.51
N GLY A 173 8.11 3.08 7.29
CA GLY A 173 8.64 4.43 7.46
C GLY A 173 7.98 5.23 8.59
N ALA A 174 6.84 4.79 9.14
CA ALA A 174 6.13 5.48 10.22
C ALA A 174 6.31 4.82 11.59
N VAL A 175 6.51 3.50 11.61
CA VAL A 175 6.72 2.71 12.83
C VAL A 175 7.72 1.59 12.59
N PRO A 176 8.41 1.10 13.63
CA PRO A 176 9.09 -0.19 13.55
C PRO A 176 8.05 -1.27 13.30
N LEU A 177 8.23 -2.06 12.25
CA LEU A 177 7.36 -3.18 11.92
C LEU A 177 8.01 -4.50 12.37
N GLU A 178 7.19 -5.42 12.88
CA GLU A 178 7.58 -6.81 13.11
C GLU A 178 7.60 -7.57 11.77
N ALA A 179 8.45 -7.09 10.82
CA ALA A 179 8.45 -7.55 9.43
C ALA A 179 8.91 -9.01 9.28
N GLU A 180 9.66 -9.54 10.25
CA GLU A 180 10.07 -10.94 10.32
C GLU A 180 8.89 -11.90 10.54
N ALA A 181 7.80 -11.43 11.17
CA ALA A 181 6.58 -12.20 11.35
C ALA A 181 5.80 -12.39 10.04
N ALA A 182 5.91 -11.43 9.11
CA ALA A 182 5.23 -11.50 7.82
C ALA A 182 5.87 -12.56 6.91
N ASP A 183 5.05 -13.37 6.25
CA ASP A 183 5.49 -14.26 5.16
C ASP A 183 5.58 -13.47 3.85
N VAL A 184 4.63 -12.57 3.64
CA VAL A 184 4.59 -11.61 2.54
C VAL A 184 4.32 -10.23 3.11
N LEU A 185 5.04 -9.22 2.60
CA LEU A 185 4.81 -7.82 2.96
C LEU A 185 4.83 -6.95 1.69
N VAL A 186 3.83 -6.08 1.57
CA VAL A 186 3.72 -5.16 0.43
C VAL A 186 3.61 -3.73 0.93
N SER A 187 4.40 -2.80 0.34
CA SER A 187 4.33 -1.38 0.70
C SER A 187 4.76 -0.47 -0.43
N GLY A 188 3.91 0.46 -0.81
CA GLY A 188 4.25 1.54 -1.74
C GLY A 188 5.07 2.66 -1.10
N GLY A 189 5.79 3.42 -1.94
CA GLY A 189 6.64 4.53 -1.48
C GLY A 189 5.91 5.87 -1.29
N GLN A 190 4.67 6.01 -1.72
CA GLN A 190 4.00 7.31 -1.87
C GLN A 190 3.48 7.94 -0.57
N LYS A 191 3.49 7.26 0.56
CA LYS A 191 2.98 7.79 1.84
C LYS A 191 4.13 8.19 2.77
N TRP A 192 4.43 7.39 3.77
CA TRP A 192 5.39 7.71 4.83
C TRP A 192 6.84 7.75 4.37
N LEU A 193 7.20 6.98 3.34
CA LEU A 193 8.52 7.05 2.71
C LEU A 193 8.71 8.31 1.86
N ARG A 194 7.63 8.96 1.41
CA ARG A 194 7.68 10.18 0.62
C ARG A 194 8.49 10.02 -0.68
N ALA A 195 8.37 8.84 -1.29
CA ALA A 195 9.08 8.47 -2.52
C ALA A 195 8.29 8.70 -3.82
N GLY A 196 7.01 9.14 -3.71
CA GLY A 196 6.11 9.27 -4.85
C GLY A 196 5.48 7.95 -5.27
N TRP A 197 4.78 7.97 -6.40
CA TRP A 197 4.12 6.80 -6.99
C TRP A 197 5.07 6.04 -7.93
N GLY A 198 4.64 4.88 -8.40
CA GLY A 198 5.32 4.08 -9.42
C GLY A 198 6.22 2.97 -8.87
N ALA A 199 6.56 3.00 -7.56
CA ALA A 199 7.34 1.94 -6.94
C ALA A 199 6.78 1.52 -5.58
N ALA A 200 6.75 0.21 -5.36
CA ALA A 200 6.40 -0.46 -4.12
C ALA A 200 7.34 -1.64 -3.89
N LEU A 201 7.50 -2.03 -2.64
CA LEU A 201 8.21 -3.24 -2.23
C LEU A 201 7.23 -4.41 -2.17
N LEU A 202 7.65 -5.55 -2.70
CA LEU A 202 7.05 -6.87 -2.53
C LEU A 202 8.09 -7.77 -1.89
N LEU A 203 7.91 -8.08 -0.61
CA LEU A 203 8.71 -9.05 0.13
C LEU A 203 7.99 -10.40 0.12
N ILE A 204 8.67 -11.46 -0.28
CA ILE A 204 8.23 -12.85 -0.18
C ILE A 204 9.34 -13.63 0.51
N ARG A 205 9.11 -14.07 1.72
CA ARG A 205 10.09 -14.83 2.48
C ARG A 205 10.30 -16.22 1.87
N ASP A 206 11.54 -16.70 1.86
CA ASP A 206 11.88 -18.03 1.33
C ASP A 206 11.05 -19.16 1.97
N ARG A 207 10.73 -19.04 3.26
CA ARG A 207 9.91 -20.03 3.98
C ARG A 207 8.51 -20.22 3.39
N CYS A 208 8.03 -19.27 2.56
CA CYS A 208 6.72 -19.36 1.92
C CYS A 208 6.76 -19.38 0.39
N ALA A 209 7.91 -19.13 -0.25
CA ALA A 209 8.04 -19.00 -1.70
C ALA A 209 7.48 -20.19 -2.48
N ALA A 210 7.71 -21.41 -2.00
CA ALA A 210 7.20 -22.64 -2.65
C ALA A 210 5.66 -22.80 -2.61
N ARG A 211 4.96 -21.95 -1.83
CA ARG A 211 3.50 -21.95 -1.73
C ARG A 211 2.84 -20.97 -2.69
N LEU A 212 3.63 -20.17 -3.36
CA LEU A 212 3.19 -19.15 -4.31
C LEU A 212 3.65 -19.55 -5.71
N SER A 213 2.68 -19.69 -6.63
CA SER A 213 3.01 -19.85 -8.06
C SER A 213 3.54 -18.51 -8.61
N PRO A 214 4.18 -18.49 -9.80
CA PRO A 214 4.57 -17.22 -10.42
C PRO A 214 3.40 -16.22 -10.61
N GLY A 215 2.15 -16.68 -10.66
CA GLY A 215 0.95 -15.84 -10.72
C GLY A 215 0.94 -14.92 -11.93
N LEU A 216 1.09 -13.61 -11.70
CA LEU A 216 1.16 -12.58 -12.75
C LEU A 216 2.58 -12.34 -13.28
N GLY A 217 3.56 -13.18 -12.90
CA GLY A 217 4.92 -13.10 -13.40
C GLY A 217 4.98 -13.24 -14.93
N GLY A 218 5.74 -12.35 -15.55
CA GLY A 218 5.90 -12.30 -16.99
C GLY A 218 7.37 -12.51 -17.38
N TRP A 219 7.76 -11.93 -18.53
CA TRP A 219 9.10 -12.11 -19.09
C TRP A 219 10.26 -11.68 -18.17
N ALA A 220 10.03 -10.68 -17.31
CA ALA A 220 11.05 -10.24 -16.35
C ALA A 220 11.19 -11.18 -15.14
N GLY A 221 10.24 -12.12 -14.95
CA GLY A 221 10.23 -13.09 -13.88
C GLY A 221 10.79 -14.45 -14.24
N VAL A 222 11.38 -14.63 -15.44
CA VAL A 222 11.94 -15.90 -15.89
C VAL A 222 13.45 -15.81 -16.15
N ALA A 223 14.14 -16.95 -16.04
CA ALA A 223 15.53 -17.04 -16.43
C ALA A 223 15.64 -16.99 -17.96
N GLU A 224 16.66 -16.29 -18.47
CA GLU A 224 16.93 -16.19 -19.91
C GLU A 224 15.69 -15.78 -20.75
N PRO A 225 15.07 -14.60 -20.49
CA PRO A 225 13.81 -14.21 -21.11
C PRO A 225 13.89 -14.06 -22.64
N PHE A 226 15.09 -13.98 -23.19
CA PHE A 226 15.36 -13.86 -24.63
C PHE A 226 15.88 -15.15 -25.27
N ALA A 227 15.82 -16.29 -24.55
CA ALA A 227 16.15 -17.59 -25.12
C ALA A 227 15.18 -17.96 -26.25
N GLU A 228 15.67 -18.70 -27.26
CA GLU A 228 14.85 -19.14 -28.41
C GLU A 228 13.71 -20.11 -28.00
N ARG A 229 13.81 -20.74 -26.84
CA ARG A 229 12.86 -21.76 -26.38
C ARG A 229 12.06 -21.26 -25.17
N HIS A 230 10.75 -21.28 -25.30
CA HIS A 230 9.80 -21.03 -24.20
C HIS A 230 8.99 -22.29 -23.87
N PRO A 231 8.48 -22.49 -22.62
CA PRO A 231 8.67 -21.59 -21.47
C PRO A 231 10.05 -21.74 -20.83
N ALA A 232 10.61 -20.62 -20.36
CA ALA A 232 11.78 -20.60 -19.49
C ALA A 232 11.38 -20.76 -18.02
N PRO A 233 12.23 -21.34 -17.15
CA PRO A 233 11.92 -21.51 -15.74
C PRO A 233 11.79 -20.13 -15.04
N PRO A 234 10.93 -20.03 -14.00
CA PRO A 234 10.82 -18.80 -13.22
C PRO A 234 12.13 -18.52 -12.47
N LEU A 235 12.40 -17.24 -12.25
CA LEU A 235 13.49 -16.81 -11.37
C LEU A 235 13.23 -17.23 -9.93
N PRO A 236 14.26 -17.36 -9.09
CA PRO A 236 14.08 -17.71 -7.68
C PRO A 236 13.48 -16.53 -6.88
N GLY A 237 12.76 -16.86 -5.79
CA GLY A 237 12.26 -15.90 -4.82
C GLY A 237 11.23 -14.91 -5.39
N ALA A 238 11.23 -13.69 -4.88
CA ALA A 238 10.25 -12.67 -5.25
C ALA A 238 10.37 -12.24 -6.73
N ALA A 239 11.51 -12.44 -7.36
CA ALA A 239 11.73 -12.08 -8.77
C ALA A 239 10.84 -12.88 -9.74
N ALA A 240 10.42 -14.10 -9.38
CA ALA A 240 9.46 -14.90 -10.18
C ALA A 240 8.14 -14.17 -10.46
N HIS A 241 7.80 -13.19 -9.63
CA HIS A 241 6.54 -12.44 -9.70
C HIS A 241 6.64 -11.12 -10.47
N LEU A 242 7.79 -10.80 -11.06
CA LEU A 242 7.97 -9.62 -11.90
C LEU A 242 7.27 -9.82 -13.25
N ALA A 243 6.30 -8.98 -13.57
CA ALA A 243 5.63 -9.01 -14.88
C ALA A 243 6.50 -8.39 -15.97
N THR A 244 7.20 -7.30 -15.66
CA THR A 244 8.05 -6.52 -16.56
C THR A 244 9.10 -5.76 -15.75
N ASN A 245 9.95 -4.98 -16.42
CA ASN A 245 10.87 -4.06 -15.75
C ASN A 245 10.11 -3.09 -14.84
N PRO A 246 10.71 -2.69 -13.69
CA PRO A 246 10.16 -1.64 -12.86
C PRO A 246 10.28 -0.27 -13.54
N ASP A 247 9.53 0.71 -13.04
CA ASP A 247 9.78 2.12 -13.30
C ASP A 247 11.11 2.51 -12.60
N PHE A 248 12.20 2.60 -13.36
CA PHE A 248 13.55 2.86 -12.82
C PHE A 248 13.65 4.25 -12.15
N PRO A 249 13.08 5.35 -12.70
CA PRO A 249 12.99 6.62 -12.00
C PRO A 249 12.26 6.53 -10.66
N ALA A 250 11.14 5.84 -10.59
CA ALA A 250 10.42 5.63 -9.34
C ALA A 250 11.20 4.72 -8.36
N ALA A 251 11.91 3.71 -8.87
CA ALA A 251 12.80 2.88 -8.08
C ALA A 251 13.96 3.69 -7.46
N ALA A 252 14.55 4.61 -8.24
CA ALA A 252 15.58 5.52 -7.72
C ALA A 252 15.06 6.40 -6.57
N ALA A 253 13.84 6.95 -6.73
CA ALA A 253 13.21 7.74 -5.69
C ALA A 253 12.91 6.91 -4.44
N LEU A 254 12.45 5.68 -4.60
CA LEU A 254 12.21 4.75 -3.51
C LEU A 254 13.49 4.40 -2.77
N GLY A 255 14.57 4.03 -3.47
CA GLY A 255 15.88 3.74 -2.88
C GLY A 255 16.43 4.92 -2.08
N ALA A 256 16.40 6.12 -2.66
CA ALA A 256 16.84 7.34 -1.97
C ALA A 256 16.00 7.68 -0.73
N ALA A 257 14.70 7.40 -0.75
CA ALA A 257 13.83 7.59 0.40
C ALA A 257 14.10 6.58 1.53
N LEU A 258 14.41 5.33 1.19
CA LEU A 258 14.80 4.29 2.14
C LEU A 258 16.15 4.61 2.81
N ASP A 259 17.11 5.08 2.03
CA ASP A 259 18.43 5.50 2.55
C ASP A 259 18.31 6.76 3.42
N ASP A 260 17.46 7.72 3.05
CA ASP A 260 17.14 8.90 3.86
C ASP A 260 16.49 8.52 5.19
N LEU A 261 15.55 7.57 5.19
CA LEU A 261 14.94 7.02 6.40
C LEU A 261 15.98 6.37 7.32
N ALA A 262 16.88 5.57 6.75
CA ALA A 262 17.98 4.94 7.50
C ALA A 262 18.92 5.99 8.10
N GLY A 263 19.29 7.02 7.32
CA GLY A 263 20.12 8.15 7.75
C GLY A 263 19.49 9.01 8.85
N GLN A 264 18.16 8.98 8.99
CA GLN A 264 17.41 9.67 10.05
C GLN A 264 17.25 8.83 11.33
N GLY A 265 17.91 7.69 11.45
CA GLY A 265 17.83 6.75 12.58
C GLY A 265 16.76 5.67 12.42
N GLY A 266 16.27 5.47 11.20
CA GLY A 266 15.31 4.42 10.84
C GLY A 266 13.87 4.66 11.32
N PRO A 267 13.00 3.65 11.13
CA PRO A 267 11.57 3.76 11.48
C PRO A 267 11.30 4.06 12.96
N ALA A 268 12.18 3.62 13.85
CA ALA A 268 12.04 3.87 15.29
C ALA A 268 12.18 5.37 15.63
N ALA A 269 13.25 6.00 15.17
CA ALA A 269 13.52 7.41 15.44
C ALA A 269 12.55 8.34 14.69
N VAL A 270 12.28 8.05 13.41
CA VAL A 270 11.31 8.80 12.61
C VAL A 270 9.90 8.65 13.19
N GLY A 271 9.47 7.43 13.52
CA GLY A 271 8.19 7.14 14.14
C GLY A 271 7.99 7.80 15.51
N ALA A 272 9.03 7.89 16.32
CA ALA A 272 8.96 8.61 17.60
C ALA A 272 8.63 10.10 17.40
N ARG A 273 9.27 10.76 16.43
CA ARG A 273 8.98 12.16 16.08
C ARG A 273 7.56 12.33 15.53
N ILE A 274 7.12 11.41 14.65
CA ILE A 274 5.76 11.42 14.11
C ILE A 274 4.74 11.33 15.24
N ARG A 275 4.91 10.38 16.17
CA ARG A 275 4.00 10.17 17.30
C ARG A 275 3.97 11.35 18.26
N ALA A 276 5.12 11.98 18.52
CA ALA A 276 5.19 13.17 19.36
C ALA A 276 4.35 14.32 18.79
N THR A 277 4.51 14.62 17.49
CA THR A 277 3.71 15.66 16.80
C THR A 277 2.22 15.29 16.78
N LEU A 278 1.89 14.02 16.52
CA LEU A 278 0.50 13.56 16.53
C LEU A 278 -0.13 13.69 17.92
N ALA A 279 0.58 13.32 18.98
CA ALA A 279 0.10 13.44 20.34
C ALA A 279 -0.23 14.89 20.72
N GLU A 280 0.63 15.84 20.34
CA GLU A 280 0.38 17.26 20.54
C GLU A 280 -0.86 17.75 19.79
N LEU A 281 -1.02 17.35 18.52
CA LEU A 281 -2.21 17.71 17.73
C LEU A 281 -3.50 17.16 18.34
N LEU A 282 -3.49 15.89 18.78
CA LEU A 282 -4.66 15.26 19.42
C LEU A 282 -5.00 15.92 20.76
N ASP A 283 -4.00 16.26 21.57
CA ASP A 283 -4.20 16.99 22.84
C ASP A 283 -4.81 18.39 22.59
N ARG A 284 -4.40 19.10 21.57
CA ARG A 284 -5.00 20.38 21.17
C ARG A 284 -6.45 20.20 20.68
N ALA A 285 -6.74 19.15 19.91
CA ALA A 285 -8.11 18.81 19.53
C ALA A 285 -8.98 18.49 20.75
N GLU A 286 -8.50 17.72 21.72
CA GLU A 286 -9.22 17.42 22.96
C GLU A 286 -9.49 18.68 23.79
N ARG A 287 -8.54 19.60 23.90
CA ARG A 287 -8.75 20.89 24.57
C ARG A 287 -9.84 21.74 23.88
N ALA A 288 -10.01 21.61 22.57
CA ALA A 288 -11.11 22.21 21.83
C ALA A 288 -12.45 21.47 22.03
N GLY A 289 -12.48 20.37 22.78
CA GLY A 289 -13.66 19.57 23.05
C GLY A 289 -13.88 18.40 22.09
N ALA A 290 -12.84 18.02 21.33
CA ALA A 290 -12.94 16.89 20.42
C ALA A 290 -12.98 15.55 21.16
N GLU A 291 -13.69 14.60 20.55
CA GLU A 291 -13.58 13.18 20.84
C GLU A 291 -12.51 12.57 19.91
N VAL A 292 -11.52 11.89 20.50
CA VAL A 292 -10.47 11.18 19.76
C VAL A 292 -10.83 9.72 19.63
N LEU A 293 -10.81 9.21 18.41
CA LEU A 293 -11.07 7.80 18.14
C LEU A 293 -9.93 6.95 18.74
N LEU A 294 -10.27 5.92 19.49
CA LEU A 294 -9.33 5.06 20.23
C LEU A 294 -8.37 5.85 21.15
N LYS A 295 -8.94 6.70 21.99
CA LYS A 295 -8.20 7.51 22.97
C LYS A 295 -7.26 6.69 23.87
N GLY A 296 -7.58 5.44 24.18
CA GLY A 296 -6.85 4.58 25.13
C GLY A 296 -5.66 3.81 24.54
N LEU A 297 -5.33 3.95 23.24
CA LEU A 297 -4.19 3.24 22.64
C LEU A 297 -2.86 3.68 23.28
N GLY A 298 -2.05 2.70 23.67
CA GLY A 298 -0.67 2.91 24.09
C GLY A 298 0.21 3.48 22.97
N LEU A 299 1.34 4.07 23.32
CA LEU A 299 2.28 4.63 22.34
C LEU A 299 2.82 3.58 21.35
N ALA A 300 2.96 2.32 21.78
CA ALA A 300 3.40 1.21 20.92
C ALA A 300 2.31 0.76 19.95
N GLU A 301 1.04 0.95 20.32
CA GLU A 301 -0.12 0.52 19.55
C GLU A 301 -0.62 1.58 18.57
N ARG A 302 -0.05 2.81 18.57
CA ARG A 302 -0.43 3.90 17.70
C ARG A 302 0.71 4.29 16.77
N ALA A 303 0.41 4.30 15.48
CA ALA A 303 1.29 4.84 14.44
C ALA A 303 1.11 6.38 14.28
N GLY A 304 1.46 6.90 13.12
CA GLY A 304 1.37 8.33 12.80
C GLY A 304 -0.02 8.84 12.44
N ILE A 305 -1.10 8.09 12.68
CA ILE A 305 -2.48 8.43 12.33
C ILE A 305 -3.30 8.61 13.60
N GLY A 306 -4.03 9.71 13.68
CA GLY A 306 -5.03 9.96 14.70
C GLY A 306 -6.28 10.59 14.11
N THR A 307 -7.41 10.33 14.70
CA THR A 307 -8.70 10.71 14.14
C THR A 307 -9.58 11.29 15.23
N PHE A 308 -10.21 12.42 14.97
CA PHE A 308 -11.06 13.12 15.93
C PHE A 308 -12.34 13.62 15.28
N ARG A 309 -13.33 13.95 16.12
CA ARG A 309 -14.53 14.70 15.76
C ARG A 309 -14.85 15.73 16.85
N LEU A 310 -15.57 16.77 16.49
CA LEU A 310 -16.06 17.78 17.43
C LEU A 310 -17.57 17.59 17.62
N PRO A 311 -18.04 17.02 18.73
CA PRO A 311 -19.45 16.80 18.98
C PRO A 311 -20.28 18.10 18.95
N GLY A 312 -21.39 18.06 18.19
CA GLY A 312 -22.26 19.24 18.01
C GLY A 312 -21.85 20.16 16.86
N HIS A 313 -20.80 19.83 16.11
CA HIS A 313 -20.38 20.55 14.91
C HIS A 313 -20.45 19.64 13.69
N ASP A 314 -20.85 20.19 12.54
CA ASP A 314 -20.79 19.51 11.26
C ASP A 314 -19.32 19.27 10.91
N PRO A 315 -18.88 18.01 10.69
CA PRO A 315 -17.50 17.67 10.35
C PRO A 315 -17.03 18.34 9.04
N GLU A 316 -17.93 18.60 8.10
CA GLU A 316 -17.60 19.34 6.87
C GLU A 316 -17.23 20.78 7.16
N VAL A 317 -17.96 21.46 8.08
CA VAL A 317 -17.68 22.86 8.47
C VAL A 317 -16.33 22.93 9.18
N VAL A 318 -16.05 22.00 10.09
CA VAL A 318 -14.75 21.93 10.79
C VAL A 318 -13.61 21.66 9.80
N HIS A 319 -13.79 20.72 8.87
CA HIS A 319 -12.79 20.40 7.87
C HIS A 319 -12.47 21.59 6.96
N ARG A 320 -13.50 22.32 6.48
CA ARG A 320 -13.31 23.54 5.67
C ARG A 320 -12.61 24.66 6.43
N ALA A 321 -12.88 24.81 7.72
CA ALA A 321 -12.18 25.79 8.54
C ALA A 321 -10.68 25.48 8.66
N LEU A 322 -10.32 24.20 8.83
CA LEU A 322 -8.93 23.73 8.78
C LEU A 322 -8.28 24.05 7.43
N GLU A 323 -8.96 23.71 6.32
CA GLU A 323 -8.47 24.01 4.97
C GLU A 323 -8.28 25.51 4.73
N ALA A 324 -9.25 26.34 5.16
CA ALA A 324 -9.16 27.80 5.04
C ALA A 324 -7.98 28.38 5.84
N ALA A 325 -7.63 27.75 6.97
CA ALA A 325 -6.43 28.09 7.74
C ALA A 325 -5.13 27.50 7.15
N GLY A 326 -5.20 26.80 6.01
CA GLY A 326 -4.04 26.18 5.38
C GLY A 326 -3.60 24.85 6.02
N VAL A 327 -4.45 24.22 6.83
CA VAL A 327 -4.22 22.89 7.44
C VAL A 327 -4.86 21.81 6.59
N VAL A 328 -4.04 20.99 5.94
CA VAL A 328 -4.49 19.92 5.03
C VAL A 328 -4.71 18.64 5.82
N THR A 329 -5.95 18.15 5.83
CA THR A 329 -6.37 16.94 6.53
C THR A 329 -7.27 16.08 5.63
N THR A 330 -7.72 14.91 6.08
CA THR A 330 -8.73 14.11 5.39
C THR A 330 -9.96 13.92 6.25
N ARG A 331 -11.17 14.22 5.71
CA ARG A 331 -12.43 13.84 6.34
C ARG A 331 -12.84 12.40 5.93
N ARG A 332 -13.33 11.63 6.90
CA ARG A 332 -13.87 10.28 6.74
C ARG A 332 -15.19 10.15 7.50
N GLY A 333 -16.32 10.35 6.80
CA GLY A 333 -17.62 10.43 7.45
C GLY A 333 -17.69 11.58 8.45
N GLU A 334 -17.99 11.27 9.71
CA GLU A 334 -18.03 12.23 10.82
C GLU A 334 -16.66 12.54 11.45
N TRP A 335 -15.59 11.93 10.95
CA TRP A 335 -14.25 11.99 11.52
C TRP A 335 -13.28 12.79 10.65
N ILE A 336 -12.36 13.51 11.29
CA ILE A 336 -11.23 14.20 10.66
C ILE A 336 -9.95 13.46 11.06
N ARG A 337 -9.20 13.02 10.05
CA ARG A 337 -7.96 12.26 10.24
C ARG A 337 -6.76 13.18 10.11
N LEU A 338 -5.85 13.08 11.09
CA LEU A 338 -4.55 13.72 11.14
C LEU A 338 -3.46 12.69 10.87
N SER A 339 -2.50 13.07 10.06
CA SER A 339 -1.32 12.24 9.82
C SER A 339 -0.09 13.12 9.54
N PRO A 340 0.51 13.69 10.60
CA PRO A 340 1.75 14.45 10.53
C PRO A 340 2.93 13.54 10.17
N HIS A 341 4.03 14.12 9.72
CA HIS A 341 5.29 13.43 9.49
C HIS A 341 6.41 14.01 10.37
N ALA A 342 7.53 13.32 10.49
CA ALA A 342 8.70 13.82 11.21
C ALA A 342 9.25 15.14 10.64
N SER A 343 8.89 15.49 9.41
CA SER A 343 9.21 16.77 8.76
C SER A 343 8.15 17.85 8.94
N THR A 344 7.06 17.59 9.65
CA THR A 344 6.00 18.58 9.92
C THR A 344 6.60 19.68 10.83
N PRO A 345 6.56 20.96 10.40
CA PRO A 345 7.09 22.06 11.22
C PRO A 345 6.31 22.23 12.51
N PRO A 346 6.95 22.59 13.65
CA PRO A 346 6.25 22.80 14.92
C PRO A 346 5.14 23.87 14.86
N ALA A 347 5.29 24.90 14.03
CA ALA A 347 4.27 25.95 13.84
C ALA A 347 2.92 25.40 13.32
N VAL A 348 2.88 24.18 12.78
CA VAL A 348 1.63 23.56 12.30
C VAL A 348 0.70 23.20 13.46
N THR A 349 1.22 22.85 14.62
CA THR A 349 0.41 22.54 15.81
C THR A 349 -0.29 23.80 16.35
N GLU A 350 0.35 24.97 16.27
CA GLU A 350 -0.28 26.26 16.61
C GLU A 350 -1.36 26.62 15.59
N LEU A 351 -1.03 26.56 14.30
CA LEU A 351 -1.97 26.85 13.22
C LEU A 351 -3.22 25.97 13.30
N PHE A 352 -3.04 24.68 13.63
CA PHE A 352 -4.14 23.74 13.85
C PHE A 352 -5.01 24.15 15.05
N ALA A 353 -4.39 24.53 16.17
CA ALA A 353 -5.12 24.96 17.37
C ALA A 353 -5.91 26.25 17.12
N GLU A 354 -5.32 27.24 16.44
CA GLU A 354 -5.99 28.49 16.05
C GLU A 354 -7.19 28.20 15.15
N ALA A 355 -7.07 27.29 14.18
CA ALA A 355 -8.17 26.90 13.29
C ALA A 355 -9.32 26.20 14.04
N LEU A 356 -9.05 25.51 15.15
CA LEU A 356 -10.07 24.89 16.00
C LEU A 356 -10.67 25.83 17.05
N ALA A 357 -10.05 26.96 17.37
CA ALA A 357 -10.50 27.88 18.42
C ALA A 357 -11.98 28.32 18.29
N PRO A 358 -12.52 28.59 17.08
CA PRO A 358 -13.93 28.96 16.92
C PRO A 358 -14.93 27.87 17.32
N PHE A 359 -14.49 26.60 17.39
CA PHE A 359 -15.30 25.45 17.74
C PHE A 359 -15.12 25.01 19.19
N ALA A 360 -14.18 25.62 19.93
CA ALA A 360 -13.93 25.28 21.31
C ALA A 360 -15.17 25.60 22.19
N ARG A 361 -15.63 24.63 22.97
CA ARG A 361 -16.70 24.85 23.94
C ARG A 361 -16.23 25.85 24.99
N PRO A 362 -17.08 26.79 25.44
CA PRO A 362 -16.78 27.56 26.64
C PRO A 362 -16.51 26.60 27.80
N THR A 363 -15.42 26.79 28.50
CA THR A 363 -15.04 26.00 29.67
C THR A 363 -16.07 26.16 30.77
N GLY A 364 -17.11 25.29 30.79
CA GLY A 364 -18.18 25.30 31.79
C GLY A 364 -19.07 24.06 31.71
N ARG A 365 -18.88 23.15 32.67
CA ARG A 365 -19.58 21.90 32.97
C ARG A 365 -19.07 20.62 32.34
N ALA A 366 -18.36 19.84 33.17
CA ALA A 366 -18.18 18.42 33.00
C ALA A 366 -19.54 17.70 32.83
N ARG A 367 -19.71 16.98 31.71
CA ARG A 367 -20.80 16.03 31.55
C ARG A 367 -20.26 14.61 31.68
N ALA A 368 -21.05 13.81 32.38
CA ALA A 368 -20.83 12.41 32.71
C ALA A 368 -20.50 11.57 31.46
N THR A 369 -19.58 10.65 31.66
CA THR A 369 -19.21 9.57 30.75
C THR A 369 -20.43 8.74 30.37
N GLY A 370 -20.91 8.90 29.15
CA GLY A 370 -21.88 8.01 28.52
C GLY A 370 -21.20 6.83 27.89
N ALA A 371 -21.68 5.63 28.15
CA ALA A 371 -21.27 4.38 27.53
C ALA A 371 -21.40 4.47 26.01
N TYR A 372 -20.51 3.77 25.32
CA TYR A 372 -20.52 3.55 23.86
C TYR A 372 -21.90 3.09 23.41
N PRO A 373 -22.58 3.76 22.47
CA PRO A 373 -23.71 3.15 21.80
C PRO A 373 -23.15 2.04 20.89
N ALA A 374 -23.72 0.84 21.02
CA ALA A 374 -23.53 -0.22 20.04
C ALA A 374 -23.86 0.31 18.63
N PRO A 375 -23.19 -0.16 17.59
CA PRO A 375 -23.52 0.23 16.22
C PRO A 375 -25.00 -0.08 15.97
N SER A 376 -25.75 0.92 15.51
CA SER A 376 -27.14 0.73 15.13
C SER A 376 -27.20 -0.30 14.02
N GLU A 377 -27.98 -1.32 14.24
CA GLU A 377 -28.36 -2.34 13.27
C GLU A 377 -29.00 -1.71 12.04
N ALA A 378 -28.65 -2.30 10.90
CA ALA A 378 -29.41 -2.35 9.66
C ALA A 378 -29.82 -1.00 9.03
N VAL A 379 -29.09 -0.66 7.99
CA VAL A 379 -29.70 -0.01 6.82
C VAL A 379 -30.75 -1.00 6.29
N PRO A 380 -32.04 -0.64 6.18
CA PRO A 380 -33.04 -1.49 5.56
C PRO A 380 -32.61 -1.73 4.11
N SER A 381 -32.62 -2.97 3.66
CA SER A 381 -32.58 -3.31 2.26
C SER A 381 -33.84 -2.72 1.61
N GLU A 382 -33.72 -1.58 0.96
CA GLU A 382 -34.73 -1.18 0.00
C GLU A 382 -34.71 -2.23 -1.12
N THR A 383 -35.76 -3.03 -1.15
CA THR A 383 -36.14 -3.84 -2.31
C THR A 383 -36.37 -2.87 -3.45
N ALA A 384 -35.38 -2.72 -4.32
CA ALA A 384 -35.52 -2.02 -5.57
C ALA A 384 -36.57 -2.79 -6.42
N THR A 385 -37.74 -2.23 -6.53
CA THR A 385 -38.69 -2.53 -7.64
C THR A 385 -37.95 -2.25 -8.96
N PRO A 386 -38.08 -3.11 -9.97
CA PRO A 386 -37.41 -2.88 -11.25
C PRO A 386 -38.03 -1.67 -11.94
N GLU A 387 -37.36 -0.55 -11.90
CA GLU A 387 -37.61 0.59 -12.74
C GLU A 387 -37.22 0.22 -14.18
N THR A 388 -38.15 0.40 -15.08
CA THR A 388 -38.07 0.14 -16.52
C THR A 388 -36.80 0.78 -17.11
N ALA A 389 -35.91 -0.07 -17.62
CA ALA A 389 -34.69 0.33 -18.31
C ALA A 389 -35.01 1.24 -19.49
N THR A 390 -34.57 2.47 -19.46
CA THR A 390 -34.48 3.34 -20.62
C THR A 390 -33.44 2.75 -21.58
N PRO A 391 -33.74 2.55 -22.88
CA PRO A 391 -32.77 1.99 -23.81
C PRO A 391 -31.58 2.94 -23.97
N ALA A 392 -30.38 2.35 -23.94
CA ALA A 392 -29.13 3.06 -24.21
C ALA A 392 -29.15 3.66 -25.64
N PRO A 393 -28.52 4.83 -25.88
CA PRO A 393 -28.44 5.39 -27.21
C PRO A 393 -27.62 4.47 -28.14
N ASP A 394 -28.16 4.24 -29.35
CA ASP A 394 -27.53 3.47 -30.42
C ASP A 394 -26.13 4.06 -30.74
N ILE A 395 -25.10 3.27 -30.52
CA ILE A 395 -23.76 3.55 -31.06
C ILE A 395 -23.75 3.05 -32.51
N PRO A 396 -23.51 3.91 -33.51
CA PRO A 396 -23.40 3.47 -34.88
C PRO A 396 -22.23 2.52 -35.06
N PRO A 397 -22.33 1.47 -35.91
CA PRO A 397 -21.23 0.54 -36.14
C PRO A 397 -20.07 1.25 -36.81
N SER A 398 -18.86 0.96 -36.32
CA SER A 398 -17.60 1.41 -36.92
C SER A 398 -17.52 0.97 -38.39
N PRO A 399 -17.02 1.81 -39.31
CA PRO A 399 -16.89 1.46 -40.70
C PRO A 399 -15.94 0.27 -40.89
N THR A 400 -16.44 -0.78 -41.53
CA THR A 400 -15.66 -1.94 -41.96
C THR A 400 -14.57 -1.51 -42.95
N ALA A 401 -13.34 -1.84 -42.61
CA ALA A 401 -12.21 -1.66 -43.54
C ALA A 401 -12.38 -2.54 -44.76
N PRO A 402 -12.00 -2.07 -45.99
CA PRO A 402 -12.08 -2.87 -47.20
C PRO A 402 -11.08 -4.03 -47.19
N PRO A 403 -11.37 -5.16 -47.88
CA PRO A 403 -10.49 -6.30 -47.91
C PRO A 403 -9.22 -5.96 -48.68
N SER A 404 -8.06 -6.07 -48.03
CA SER A 404 -6.74 -5.99 -48.72
C SER A 404 -6.48 -7.29 -49.46
N SER A 405 -6.61 -7.24 -50.80
CA SER A 405 -6.07 -8.25 -51.71
C SER A 405 -4.54 -8.07 -51.80
N LEU A 406 -3.78 -8.86 -51.06
CA LEU A 406 -2.35 -9.04 -51.30
C LEU A 406 -2.15 -10.40 -51.98
N THR A 407 -1.88 -10.35 -53.25
CA THR A 407 -1.29 -11.44 -54.05
C THR A 407 0.18 -11.62 -53.63
N PRO A 408 0.71 -12.83 -53.45
CA PRO A 408 2.11 -13.06 -53.16
C PRO A 408 2.98 -12.86 -54.42
N PRO A 409 4.18 -12.27 -54.28
CA PRO A 409 5.09 -12.22 -55.40
C PRO A 409 5.79 -13.56 -55.62
N SER A 410 5.96 -13.90 -56.89
CA SER A 410 6.55 -15.10 -57.44
C SER A 410 8.01 -15.27 -56.99
N SER A 411 8.38 -16.51 -56.72
CA SER A 411 9.74 -16.99 -56.50
C SER A 411 10.65 -16.67 -57.69
N THR A 412 11.76 -15.96 -57.43
CA THR A 412 12.91 -15.91 -58.32
C THR A 412 14.13 -16.40 -57.56
N THR A 413 14.56 -17.56 -57.98
CA THR A 413 15.85 -18.21 -57.63
C THR A 413 17.02 -17.34 -58.06
N LEU A 414 17.91 -17.00 -57.12
CA LEU A 414 19.27 -16.62 -57.44
C LEU A 414 20.24 -17.29 -56.47
N THR A 415 20.90 -18.31 -57.01
CA THR A 415 22.19 -18.87 -56.61
C THR A 415 23.29 -17.82 -56.78
N GLN A 416 24.09 -17.56 -55.75
CA GLN A 416 25.56 -17.47 -55.83
C GLN A 416 26.14 -17.13 -54.46
N GLU A 417 26.96 -18.04 -53.96
CA GLU A 417 27.94 -17.78 -52.90
C GLU A 417 29.03 -16.79 -53.41
N PRO A 418 29.67 -16.05 -52.50
CA PRO A 418 31.11 -15.93 -52.59
C PRO A 418 31.85 -16.26 -51.29
N THR A 419 32.89 -16.99 -51.46
CA THR A 419 34.01 -17.40 -50.65
C THR A 419 34.65 -16.29 -49.83
N CYS A 420 34.98 -16.64 -48.59
CA CYS A 420 35.85 -15.93 -47.66
C CYS A 420 37.31 -15.99 -48.10
N PRO A 421 38.14 -14.96 -47.93
CA PRO A 421 39.58 -15.11 -47.80
C PRO A 421 40.02 -14.84 -46.33
N THR A 422 40.74 -15.84 -45.83
CA THR A 422 41.66 -15.77 -44.69
C THR A 422 42.79 -14.78 -44.93
N THR A 423 43.01 -13.83 -43.99
CA THR A 423 44.26 -13.53 -43.27
C THR A 423 43.96 -12.76 -42.00
#